data_badd8e8c1ca0ce03292538aec3bee698
#
_entry.id   badd8e8c1ca0ce03292538aec3bee698
#
_cell.length_a   1.000
_cell.length_b   1.000
_cell.length_c   1.000
_cell.angle_alpha   90.00
_cell.angle_beta   90.00
_cell.angle_gamma   90.00
#
_symmetry.space_group_name_H-M   'P 1'
#
loop_
_entity.id
_entity.type
_entity.pdbx_description
1 polymer ?
#
loop_
_entity_poly.entity_id
_entity_poly.type
_entity_poly.pdbx_seq_one_letter_code
_entity_poly.pdbx_strand_id
1 'polypeptide(L)'
;MERDVLGHRTECVVDHGSEWEVADGSASDHYDGRVWVDTESFAQGATSSADFTVRWPEGTARSRAELAATYGPRNCDVVLTVETWRDGEPFASRRWERTIERDLT
;
A
#
# COMPACT_ATOMS: atom_id res chain seq x y z
N MET A 1 7.70 -9.47 10.81
CA MET A 1 6.45 -10.23 10.93
C MET A 1 5.97 -10.21 12.37
N GLU A 2 4.80 -9.73 12.56
CA GLU A 2 4.17 -9.70 13.88
C GLU A 2 2.99 -10.68 13.88
N ARG A 3 2.77 -11.27 15.04
CA ARG A 3 1.69 -12.22 15.21
C ARG A 3 1.00 -11.97 16.53
N ASP A 4 -0.26 -11.59 16.48
CA ASP A 4 -1.09 -11.40 17.68
C ASP A 4 -1.94 -12.64 17.87
N VAL A 5 -1.60 -13.42 18.88
CA VAL A 5 -2.29 -14.68 19.20
C VAL A 5 -3.40 -14.44 20.21
N LEU A 6 -3.33 -13.37 20.99
CA LEU A 6 -4.29 -13.10 22.07
C LEU A 6 -5.59 -12.50 21.60
N GLY A 7 -5.60 -11.82 20.46
CA GLY A 7 -6.76 -11.13 19.94
C GLY A 7 -7.54 -11.88 18.88
N HIS A 8 -7.32 -13.16 18.70
CA HIS A 8 -7.93 -13.95 17.62
C HIS A 8 -7.60 -13.40 16.23
N ARG A 9 -6.54 -12.60 16.14
CA ARG A 9 -6.14 -11.95 14.93
C ARG A 9 -4.69 -12.26 14.62
N THR A 10 -4.43 -12.64 13.39
CA THR A 10 -3.08 -12.87 12.91
C THR A 10 -2.73 -11.76 11.92
N GLU A 11 -1.59 -11.14 12.13
CA GLU A 11 -1.08 -10.10 11.24
C GLU A 11 0.29 -10.45 10.72
N CYS A 12 0.52 -10.08 9.47
CA CYS A 12 1.85 -10.11 8.88
C CYS A 12 2.16 -8.71 8.36
N VAL A 13 3.27 -8.16 8.79
CA VAL A 13 3.71 -6.81 8.41
C VAL A 13 5.00 -6.92 7.64
N VAL A 14 5.07 -6.25 6.50
CA VAL A 14 6.28 -6.16 5.69
C VAL A 14 6.63 -4.69 5.53
N ASP A 15 7.88 -4.36 5.78
CA ASP A 15 8.39 -3.01 5.59
C ASP A 15 9.74 -3.13 4.88
N HIS A 16 9.87 -2.46 3.75
CA HIS A 16 11.06 -2.54 2.92
C HIS A 16 11.31 -1.20 2.25
N GLY A 17 12.54 -0.76 2.27
CA GLY A 17 12.93 0.45 1.59
C GLY A 17 14.29 0.27 0.94
N SER A 18 14.52 0.98 -0.14
CA SER A 18 15.81 0.99 -0.80
C SER A 18 16.10 2.37 -1.38
N GLU A 19 17.38 2.63 -1.58
CA GLU A 19 17.86 3.86 -2.15
C GLU A 19 19.00 3.53 -3.10
N TRP A 20 19.03 4.18 -4.27
CA TRP A 20 20.08 3.94 -5.24
C TRP A 20 20.36 5.22 -6.04
N GLU A 21 21.54 5.26 -6.65
CA GLU A 21 21.92 6.37 -7.51
C GLU A 21 21.57 6.07 -8.95
N VAL A 22 21.10 7.08 -9.65
CA VAL A 22 20.89 7.05 -11.09
C VAL A 22 21.77 8.13 -11.72
N ALA A 23 21.84 8.18 -13.06
CA ALA A 23 22.61 9.20 -13.74
C ALA A 23 22.11 10.59 -13.32
N ASP A 24 22.98 11.41 -12.74
CA ASP A 24 22.70 12.78 -12.31
C ASP A 24 21.69 12.92 -11.17
N GLY A 25 21.43 11.84 -10.42
CA GLY A 25 20.48 11.95 -9.32
C GLY A 25 20.44 10.73 -8.44
N SER A 26 19.37 10.62 -7.68
CA SER A 26 19.10 9.49 -6.79
C SER A 26 17.64 9.09 -6.86
N ALA A 27 17.39 7.85 -6.53
CA ALA A 27 16.02 7.34 -6.41
C ALA A 27 15.90 6.55 -5.11
N SER A 28 14.72 6.61 -4.52
CA SER A 28 14.43 5.82 -3.33
C SER A 28 13.02 5.27 -3.41
N ASP A 29 12.80 4.11 -2.83
CA ASP A 29 11.48 3.58 -2.66
C ASP A 29 11.28 3.10 -1.22
N HIS A 30 10.04 3.07 -0.81
CA HIS A 30 9.64 2.50 0.45
C HIS A 30 8.31 1.79 0.24
N TYR A 31 8.25 0.57 0.71
CA TYR A 31 7.04 -0.24 0.64
C TYR A 31 6.72 -0.75 2.03
N ASP A 32 5.48 -0.62 2.44
CA ASP A 32 5.00 -1.33 3.61
C ASP A 32 3.67 -2.00 3.29
N GLY A 33 3.45 -3.13 3.92
CA GLY A 33 2.25 -3.91 3.71
C GLY A 33 1.85 -4.62 4.99
N ARG A 34 0.56 -4.78 5.16
CA ARG A 34 -0.02 -5.49 6.30
C ARG A 34 -1.15 -6.37 5.79
N VAL A 35 -1.12 -7.62 6.19
CA VAL A 35 -2.19 -8.57 5.92
C VAL A 35 -2.66 -9.12 7.27
N TRP A 36 -3.96 -9.22 7.45
CA TRP A 36 -4.51 -9.72 8.70
C TRP A 36 -5.71 -10.64 8.44
N VAL A 37 -5.93 -11.55 9.36
CA VAL A 37 -7.09 -12.43 9.38
C VAL A 37 -7.58 -12.54 10.81
N ASP A 38 -8.89 -12.44 10.98
CA ASP A 38 -9.54 -12.68 12.25
C ASP A 38 -10.01 -14.14 12.27
N THR A 39 -9.48 -14.92 13.21
CA THR A 39 -9.75 -16.36 13.25
C THR A 39 -11.14 -16.69 13.77
N GLU A 40 -11.82 -15.75 14.40
CA GLU A 40 -13.15 -15.95 14.94
C GLU A 40 -14.23 -15.61 13.91
N SER A 41 -14.12 -14.47 13.25
CA SER A 41 -15.08 -14.03 12.25
C SER A 41 -14.70 -14.40 10.82
N PHE A 42 -13.45 -14.83 10.61
CA PHE A 42 -12.85 -15.07 9.30
C PHE A 42 -12.79 -13.85 8.40
N ALA A 43 -12.95 -12.66 8.98
CA ALA A 43 -12.74 -11.43 8.24
C ALA A 43 -11.24 -11.28 7.92
N GLN A 44 -10.93 -10.77 6.74
CA GLN A 44 -9.57 -10.61 6.27
C GLN A 44 -9.40 -9.23 5.66
N GLY A 45 -8.20 -8.73 5.72
CA GLY A 45 -7.89 -7.45 5.11
C GLY A 45 -6.42 -7.34 4.77
N ALA A 46 -6.12 -6.38 3.92
CA ALA A 46 -4.76 -6.05 3.54
C ALA A 46 -4.67 -4.55 3.31
N THR A 47 -3.59 -3.95 3.76
CA THR A 47 -3.25 -2.58 3.43
C THR A 47 -1.81 -2.55 2.97
N SER A 48 -1.53 -1.72 1.99
CA SER A 48 -0.15 -1.52 1.55
C SER A 48 0.04 -0.08 1.11
N SER A 49 1.27 0.40 1.23
CA SER A 49 1.65 1.67 0.67
C SER A 49 3.00 1.53 -0.01
N ALA A 50 3.17 2.26 -1.10
CA ALA A 50 4.42 2.32 -1.83
C ALA A 50 4.73 3.79 -2.09
N ASP A 51 5.94 4.20 -1.76
CA ASP A 51 6.42 5.56 -1.91
C ASP A 51 7.65 5.51 -2.80
N PHE A 52 7.67 6.31 -3.84
CA PHE A 52 8.78 6.36 -4.79
C PHE A 52 9.18 7.80 -5.02
N THR A 53 10.46 8.08 -4.85
CA THR A 53 10.99 9.43 -5.01
C THR A 53 12.21 9.40 -5.93
N VAL A 54 12.23 10.32 -6.88
CA VAL A 54 13.38 10.53 -7.76
C VAL A 54 13.83 11.97 -7.61
N ARG A 55 15.12 12.15 -7.39
CA ARG A 55 15.74 13.47 -7.24
C ARG A 55 16.84 13.63 -8.28
N TRP A 56 16.82 14.75 -8.97
CA TRP A 56 17.87 15.15 -9.90
C TRP A 56 18.05 16.68 -9.82
N PRO A 57 19.09 17.23 -10.44
CA PRO A 57 19.38 18.66 -10.27
C PRO A 57 18.22 19.59 -10.63
N GLU A 58 17.39 19.21 -11.59
CA GLU A 58 16.26 20.03 -12.04
C GLU A 58 15.03 19.95 -11.12
N GLY A 59 14.98 18.96 -10.25
CA GLY A 59 13.83 18.85 -9.36
C GLY A 59 13.66 17.49 -8.70
N THR A 60 12.51 17.34 -8.06
CA THR A 60 12.14 16.12 -7.34
C THR A 60 10.74 15.69 -7.78
N ALA A 61 10.58 14.43 -8.05
CA ALA A 61 9.27 13.83 -8.29
C ALA A 61 9.02 12.73 -7.26
N ARG A 62 7.81 12.69 -6.73
CA ARG A 62 7.41 11.70 -5.75
C ARG A 62 6.04 11.14 -6.11
N SER A 63 5.86 9.85 -5.95
CA SER A 63 4.55 9.23 -6.05
C SER A 63 4.32 8.32 -4.85
N ARG A 64 3.07 8.26 -4.42
CA ARG A 64 2.65 7.39 -3.33
C ARG A 64 1.37 6.68 -3.73
N ALA A 65 1.35 5.37 -3.58
CA ALA A 65 0.17 4.56 -3.80
C ALA A 65 -0.21 3.89 -2.49
N GLU A 66 -1.49 3.92 -2.17
CA GLU A 66 -2.03 3.23 -0.99
C GLU A 66 -3.15 2.32 -1.45
N LEU A 67 -3.11 1.09 -0.98
CA LEU A 67 -4.12 0.08 -1.28
C LEU A 67 -4.71 -0.43 0.03
N ALA A 68 -6.03 -0.48 0.08
CA ALA A 68 -6.74 -1.14 1.17
C ALA A 68 -7.74 -2.12 0.60
N ALA A 69 -7.71 -3.35 1.09
CA ALA A 69 -8.64 -4.39 0.68
C ALA A 69 -9.22 -5.05 1.91
N THR A 70 -10.53 -5.25 1.90
CA THR A 70 -11.24 -5.94 2.97
C THR A 70 -12.03 -7.08 2.33
N TYR A 71 -11.82 -8.29 2.84
CA TYR A 71 -12.43 -9.50 2.30
C TYR A 71 -13.51 -9.98 3.26
N GLY A 72 -14.74 -9.95 2.82
CA GLY A 72 -15.85 -10.57 3.52
C GLY A 72 -16.18 -11.95 2.93
N PRO A 73 -17.23 -12.62 3.43
CA PRO A 73 -17.60 -13.95 2.93
C PRO A 73 -17.98 -13.97 1.45
N ARG A 74 -18.51 -12.87 0.93
CA ARG A 74 -18.98 -12.81 -0.45
C ARG A 74 -18.36 -11.72 -1.29
N ASN A 75 -17.84 -10.67 -0.66
CA ASN A 75 -17.34 -9.50 -1.37
C ASN A 75 -15.92 -9.17 -0.94
N CYS A 76 -15.23 -8.53 -1.84
CA CYS A 76 -13.94 -7.90 -1.56
C CYS A 76 -14.08 -6.41 -1.89
N ASP A 77 -13.84 -5.56 -0.91
CA ASP A 77 -13.84 -4.11 -1.10
C ASP A 77 -12.42 -3.64 -1.24
N VAL A 78 -12.13 -2.94 -2.33
CA VAL A 78 -10.78 -2.46 -2.64
C VAL A 78 -10.82 -0.95 -2.85
N VAL A 79 -9.91 -0.27 -2.19
CA VAL A 79 -9.69 1.17 -2.39
C VAL A 79 -8.23 1.36 -2.76
N LEU A 80 -7.98 2.04 -3.87
CA LEU A 80 -6.64 2.40 -4.31
C LEU A 80 -6.57 3.91 -4.45
N THR A 81 -5.57 4.51 -3.80
CA THR A 81 -5.31 5.95 -3.88
C THR A 81 -3.89 6.15 -4.39
N VAL A 82 -3.73 7.02 -5.37
CA VAL A 82 -2.42 7.39 -5.91
C VAL A 82 -2.29 8.89 -5.87
N GLU A 83 -1.20 9.38 -5.32
CA GLU A 83 -0.89 10.80 -5.25
C GLU A 83 0.52 11.03 -5.81
N THR A 84 0.68 12.14 -6.52
CA THR A 84 1.99 12.53 -7.07
C THR A 84 2.28 13.97 -6.70
N TRP A 85 3.58 14.25 -6.51
CA TRP A 85 4.08 15.57 -6.18
C TRP A 85 5.26 15.90 -7.09
N ARG A 86 5.43 17.17 -7.37
CA ARG A 86 6.58 17.69 -8.06
C ARG A 86 7.14 18.85 -7.24
N ASP A 87 8.42 18.74 -6.85
CA ASP A 87 9.11 19.74 -6.00
C ASP A 87 8.33 20.07 -4.72
N GLY A 88 7.70 19.05 -4.14
CA GLY A 88 6.94 19.21 -2.91
C GLY A 88 5.51 19.70 -3.10
N GLU A 89 5.10 20.03 -4.31
CA GLU A 89 3.75 20.49 -4.58
C GLU A 89 2.89 19.37 -5.16
N PRO A 90 1.62 19.24 -4.73
CA PRO A 90 0.72 18.26 -5.29
C PRO A 90 0.55 18.46 -6.80
N PHE A 91 0.69 17.39 -7.54
CA PHE A 91 0.57 17.42 -9.00
C PHE A 91 -0.70 16.72 -9.48
N ALA A 92 -0.99 15.55 -8.94
CA ALA A 92 -2.19 14.79 -9.31
C ALA A 92 -2.54 13.83 -8.19
N SER A 93 -3.83 13.52 -8.08
CA SER A 93 -4.29 12.46 -7.20
C SER A 93 -5.46 11.74 -7.85
N ARG A 94 -5.56 10.45 -7.59
CA ARG A 94 -6.66 9.63 -8.07
C ARG A 94 -7.04 8.61 -7.02
N ARG A 95 -8.31 8.27 -6.99
CA ARG A 95 -8.85 7.27 -6.09
C ARG A 95 -9.79 6.36 -6.86
N TRP A 96 -9.61 5.07 -6.67
CA TRP A 96 -10.49 4.05 -7.22
C TRP A 96 -11.07 3.25 -6.08
N GLU A 97 -12.36 2.98 -6.16
CA GLU A 97 -13.05 2.11 -5.22
C GLU A 97 -13.80 1.05 -6.02
N ARG A 98 -13.72 -0.19 -5.57
CA ARG A 98 -14.46 -1.29 -6.19
C ARG A 98 -14.87 -2.30 -5.15
N THR A 99 -16.08 -2.83 -5.35
CA THR A 99 -16.54 -4.00 -4.63
C THR A 99 -16.59 -5.14 -5.63
N ILE A 100 -15.86 -6.21 -5.32
CA ILE A 100 -15.77 -7.37 -6.19
C ILE A 100 -16.50 -8.51 -5.51
N GLU A 101 -17.44 -9.13 -6.22
CA GLU A 101 -18.14 -10.28 -5.70
C GLU A 101 -17.21 -11.48 -5.75
N ARG A 102 -17.13 -12.20 -4.64
CA ARG A 102 -16.32 -13.40 -4.55
C ARG A 102 -17.16 -14.61 -4.92
N ASP A 103 -16.62 -15.42 -5.81
CA ASP A 103 -17.23 -16.71 -6.15
C ASP A 103 -16.61 -17.77 -5.26
N LEU A 104 -17.44 -18.37 -4.41
CA LEU A 104 -17.00 -19.35 -3.43
C LEU A 104 -17.25 -20.80 -3.84
N THR A 105 -17.62 -21.03 -5.08
CA THR A 105 -17.85 -22.39 -5.57
C THR A 105 -16.58 -23.19 -5.77
#